data_a76345cf5b768319316ff4a53fecf3cf
#
_entry.id   a76345cf5b768319316ff4a53fecf3cf
#
_cell.length_a   1.000
_cell.length_b   1.000
_cell.length_c   1.000
_cell.angle_alpha   90.00
_cell.angle_beta   90.00
_cell.angle_gamma   90.00
#
_symmetry.space_group_name_H-M   'P 1'
#
loop_
_entity.id
_entity.type
_entity.pdbx_description
1 polymer ?
#
loop_
_entity_poly.entity_id
_entity_poly.type
_entity_poly.pdbx_seq_one_letter_code
_entity_poly.pdbx_strand_id
1 'polypeptide(L)'
;VHINEGGISSVVENRSYRLRGVVAKEAQAIEGGHLFFPLEAEDGGGSIKCAAFEPTKNFRDLVRALIPGDVIEVYGAVKKRTLNIEKMEVVRLAEKTALEAPICPSCKRRMKSAGRGQGYRCKRCKTIAEGKVTAVVPREIETGFYEVPPCARRHLSKPLVRMRDRKIHPSR
;
A
#
# COMPACT_ATOMS: atom_id res chain seq x y z
N VAL A 1 5.33 -12.33 22.41
CA VAL A 1 6.22 -11.36 21.73
C VAL A 1 5.78 -9.97 22.13
N HIS A 2 6.66 -9.24 22.80
CA HIS A 2 6.41 -7.85 23.10
C HIS A 2 6.55 -7.05 21.81
N ILE A 3 5.46 -6.43 21.36
CA ILE A 3 5.45 -5.47 20.26
C ILE A 3 5.68 -4.10 20.89
N ASN A 4 6.77 -3.45 20.48
CA ASN A 4 7.03 -2.09 20.93
C ASN A 4 6.12 -1.13 20.13
N GLU A 5 5.47 -0.25 20.84
CA GLU A 5 4.77 0.90 20.27
C GLU A 5 5.69 2.12 20.39
N GLY A 6 5.95 2.77 19.30
CA GLY A 6 6.84 3.93 19.27
C GLY A 6 6.87 4.61 17.93
N GLY A 7 7.46 5.78 17.85
CA GLY A 7 7.67 6.50 16.61
C GLY A 7 8.71 5.80 15.72
N ILE A 8 8.63 6.05 14.41
CA ILE A 8 9.57 5.50 13.42
C ILE A 8 11.02 5.89 13.75
N SER A 9 11.23 7.06 14.35
CA SER A 9 12.55 7.56 14.75
C SER A 9 13.20 6.80 15.91
N SER A 10 12.41 6.11 16.73
CA SER A 10 12.88 5.40 17.93
C SER A 10 13.13 3.90 17.73
N VAL A 11 13.15 3.44 16.50
CA VAL A 11 13.27 2.03 16.14
C VAL A 11 14.68 1.49 16.43
N VAL A 12 14.73 0.35 17.14
CA VAL A 12 15.96 -0.35 17.52
C VAL A 12 16.04 -1.71 16.83
N GLU A 13 17.24 -2.11 16.46
CA GLU A 13 17.53 -3.40 15.82
C GLU A 13 17.03 -4.61 16.63
N ASN A 14 16.64 -5.66 15.92
CA ASN A 14 16.25 -6.96 16.48
C ASN A 14 15.03 -6.93 17.42
N ARG A 15 14.20 -5.89 17.31
CA ARG A 15 12.93 -5.79 18.03
C ARG A 15 11.75 -5.81 17.08
N SER A 16 10.57 -6.16 17.61
CA SER A 16 9.32 -6.14 16.87
C SER A 16 8.54 -4.86 17.19
N TYR A 17 7.96 -4.27 16.16
CA TYR A 17 7.26 -2.99 16.25
C TYR A 17 5.89 -3.05 15.60
N ARG A 18 5.01 -2.18 16.08
CA ARG A 18 3.83 -1.68 15.45
C ARG A 18 4.09 -0.23 15.08
N LEU A 19 4.16 0.07 13.81
CA LEU A 19 4.48 1.41 13.32
C LEU A 19 3.40 1.87 12.36
N ARG A 20 2.92 3.08 12.58
CA ARG A 20 1.97 3.75 11.69
C ARG A 20 2.68 4.85 10.90
N GLY A 21 2.32 4.98 9.63
CA GLY A 21 2.91 6.00 8.76
C GLY A 21 2.25 6.07 7.39
N VAL A 22 2.83 6.92 6.56
CA VAL A 22 2.41 7.17 5.19
C VAL A 22 3.36 6.47 4.23
N VAL A 23 2.84 5.80 3.24
CA VAL A 23 3.63 5.25 2.13
C VAL A 23 4.22 6.42 1.33
N ALA A 24 5.54 6.54 1.30
CA ALA A 24 6.20 7.66 0.64
C ALA A 24 6.46 7.42 -0.85
N LYS A 25 6.66 6.16 -1.24
CA LYS A 25 6.90 5.74 -2.63
C LYS A 25 6.30 4.36 -2.87
N GLU A 26 5.98 4.08 -4.14
CA GLU A 26 5.56 2.74 -4.56
C GLU A 26 6.61 1.68 -4.24
N ALA A 27 6.14 0.46 -3.99
CA ALA A 27 7.01 -0.67 -3.69
C ALA A 27 7.85 -1.04 -4.92
N GLN A 28 9.16 -1.18 -4.70
CA GLN A 28 10.11 -1.59 -5.72
C GLN A 28 10.48 -3.06 -5.54
N ALA A 29 10.41 -3.81 -6.65
CA ALA A 29 10.89 -5.19 -6.69
C ALA A 29 12.40 -5.21 -6.92
N ILE A 30 13.07 -6.08 -6.15
CA ILE A 30 14.49 -6.39 -6.38
C ILE A 30 14.63 -7.85 -6.80
N GLU A 31 15.86 -8.24 -7.18
CA GLU A 31 16.21 -9.62 -7.48
C GLU A 31 15.75 -10.58 -6.38
N GLY A 32 15.22 -11.75 -6.76
CA GLY A 32 14.59 -12.69 -5.83
C GLY A 32 13.12 -12.37 -5.50
N GLY A 33 12.51 -11.34 -6.14
CA GLY A 33 11.09 -11.03 -6.00
C GLY A 33 10.70 -10.35 -4.69
N HIS A 34 11.65 -9.86 -3.92
CA HIS A 34 11.40 -9.10 -2.70
C HIS A 34 10.91 -7.69 -3.01
N LEU A 35 9.99 -7.17 -2.20
CA LEU A 35 9.46 -5.82 -2.35
C LEU A 35 9.94 -4.94 -1.20
N PHE A 36 10.33 -3.71 -1.53
CA PHE A 36 10.72 -2.70 -0.56
C PHE A 36 10.02 -1.37 -0.85
N PHE A 37 9.59 -0.69 0.22
CA PHE A 37 9.07 0.68 0.13
C PHE A 37 9.41 1.47 1.39
N PRO A 38 9.52 2.79 1.32
CA PRO A 38 9.69 3.65 2.48
C PRO A 38 8.34 3.97 3.11
N LEU A 39 8.29 3.87 4.43
CA LEU A 39 7.20 4.32 5.28
C LEU A 39 7.68 5.53 6.08
N GLU A 40 7.01 6.65 5.97
CA GLU A 40 7.30 7.89 6.67
C GLU A 40 6.33 8.10 7.83
N ALA A 41 6.81 8.65 8.92
CA ALA A 41 5.98 9.04 10.04
C ALA A 41 5.02 10.17 9.64
N GLU A 42 3.75 10.12 10.09
CA GLU A 42 2.75 11.16 9.77
C GLU A 42 3.13 12.55 10.31
N ASP A 43 3.93 12.61 11.35
CA ASP A 43 4.45 13.83 12.00
C ASP A 43 5.78 14.32 11.43
N GLY A 44 6.31 13.67 10.40
CA GLY A 44 7.64 13.96 9.84
C GLY A 44 8.81 13.44 10.69
N GLY A 45 8.54 12.65 11.71
CA GLY A 45 9.52 12.10 12.68
C GLY A 45 10.45 11.02 12.12
N GLY A 46 10.63 10.92 10.81
CA GLY A 46 11.57 10.00 10.17
C GLY A 46 10.93 9.01 9.20
N SER A 47 11.74 8.13 8.65
CA SER A 47 11.30 7.08 7.74
C SER A 47 11.97 5.75 8.04
N ILE A 48 11.28 4.65 7.71
CA ILE A 48 11.80 3.30 7.79
C ILE A 48 11.55 2.56 6.47
N LYS A 49 12.53 1.77 6.05
CA LYS A 49 12.36 0.85 4.93
C LYS A 49 11.51 -0.34 5.39
N CYS A 50 10.44 -0.63 4.69
CA CYS A 50 9.61 -1.80 4.88
C CYS A 50 9.90 -2.85 3.81
N ALA A 51 9.85 -4.13 4.18
CA ALA A 51 10.11 -5.25 3.28
C ALA A 51 8.99 -6.31 3.34
N ALA A 52 8.57 -6.77 2.15
CA ALA A 52 7.77 -7.98 1.97
C ALA A 52 8.60 -8.97 1.14
N PHE A 53 9.07 -10.05 1.78
CA PHE A 53 9.94 -11.04 1.14
C PHE A 53 9.18 -12.04 0.28
N GLU A 54 9.86 -12.72 -0.62
CA GLU A 54 9.28 -13.69 -1.57
C GLU A 54 8.36 -14.73 -0.91
N PRO A 55 8.72 -15.36 0.22
CA PRO A 55 7.85 -16.35 0.86
C PRO A 55 6.47 -15.85 1.27
N THR A 56 6.24 -14.53 1.31
CA THR A 56 4.93 -13.94 1.65
C THR A 56 3.89 -14.02 0.54
N LYS A 57 4.27 -14.51 -0.66
CA LYS A 57 3.36 -14.84 -1.78
C LYS A 57 2.38 -13.69 -2.11
N ASN A 58 1.06 -13.96 -2.03
CA ASN A 58 0.01 -13.00 -2.39
C ASN A 58 0.01 -11.73 -1.51
N PHE A 59 0.61 -11.74 -0.33
CA PHE A 59 0.79 -10.53 0.47
C PHE A 59 1.62 -9.47 -0.26
N ARG A 60 2.54 -9.87 -1.14
CA ARG A 60 3.30 -8.94 -1.98
C ARG A 60 2.43 -8.21 -3.00
N ASP A 61 1.34 -8.83 -3.48
CA ASP A 61 0.43 -8.17 -4.43
C ASP A 61 -0.32 -7.04 -3.74
N LEU A 62 -0.69 -7.23 -2.45
CA LEU A 62 -1.23 -6.15 -1.62
C LEU A 62 -0.22 -5.01 -1.44
N VAL A 63 1.05 -5.34 -1.20
CA VAL A 63 2.12 -4.33 -1.07
C VAL A 63 2.36 -3.58 -2.39
N ARG A 64 2.24 -4.25 -3.56
CA ARG A 64 2.31 -3.59 -4.88
C ARG A 64 1.14 -2.65 -5.15
N ALA A 65 -0.02 -2.94 -4.56
CA ALA A 65 -1.21 -2.12 -4.72
C ALA A 65 -1.19 -0.82 -3.89
N LEU A 66 -0.24 -0.67 -2.96
CA LEU A 66 -0.03 0.55 -2.21
C LEU A 66 0.55 1.66 -3.11
N ILE A 67 0.08 2.89 -2.88
CA ILE A 67 0.59 4.08 -3.56
C ILE A 67 1.00 5.15 -2.55
N PRO A 68 1.82 6.13 -2.94
CA PRO A 68 2.14 7.27 -2.09
C PRO A 68 0.90 7.96 -1.53
N GLY A 69 0.94 8.27 -0.24
CA GLY A 69 -0.18 8.87 0.48
C GLY A 69 -1.13 7.87 1.18
N ASP A 70 -1.01 6.55 0.92
CA ASP A 70 -1.72 5.55 1.71
C ASP A 70 -1.21 5.58 3.15
N VAL A 71 -2.13 5.57 4.11
CA VAL A 71 -1.81 5.46 5.55
C VAL A 71 -1.98 4.02 5.97
N ILE A 72 -0.90 3.44 6.45
CA ILE A 72 -0.87 2.04 6.89
C ILE A 72 -0.25 1.91 8.28
N GLU A 73 -0.62 0.85 8.95
CA GLU A 73 0.01 0.39 10.17
C GLU A 73 0.65 -0.96 9.93
N VAL A 74 1.95 -1.07 10.14
CA VAL A 74 2.73 -2.26 9.87
C VAL A 74 3.23 -2.92 11.15
N TYR A 75 3.19 -4.23 11.16
CA TYR A 75 3.65 -5.06 12.26
C TYR A 75 4.77 -5.96 11.76
N GLY A 76 5.92 -5.91 12.40
CA GLY A 76 7.05 -6.72 11.97
C GLY A 76 8.28 -6.57 12.83
N ALA A 77 9.35 -7.26 12.46
CA ALA A 77 10.63 -7.18 13.12
C ALA A 77 11.59 -6.32 12.33
N VAL A 78 12.36 -5.52 13.04
CA VAL A 78 13.43 -4.70 12.46
C VAL A 78 14.72 -5.51 12.42
N LYS A 79 15.32 -5.59 11.22
CA LYS A 79 16.62 -6.19 10.99
C LYS A 79 17.35 -5.42 9.88
N LYS A 80 18.59 -5.05 10.11
CA LYS A 80 19.40 -4.24 9.17
C LYS A 80 18.65 -2.95 8.76
N ARG A 81 18.10 -2.24 9.74
CA ARG A 81 17.33 -1.00 9.56
C ARG A 81 16.14 -1.16 8.59
N THR A 82 15.60 -2.37 8.46
CA THR A 82 14.46 -2.68 7.62
C THR A 82 13.41 -3.40 8.45
N LEU A 83 12.14 -2.96 8.38
CA LEU A 83 11.02 -3.63 9.02
C LEU A 83 10.50 -4.73 8.10
N ASN A 84 10.64 -5.97 8.51
CA ASN A 84 10.11 -7.13 7.82
C ASN A 84 8.63 -7.30 8.17
N ILE A 85 7.75 -6.96 7.22
CA ILE A 85 6.31 -6.93 7.47
C ILE A 85 5.76 -8.35 7.64
N GLU A 86 5.00 -8.55 8.71
CA GLU A 86 4.25 -9.78 8.98
C GLU A 86 2.73 -9.56 8.95
N LYS A 87 2.31 -8.35 9.28
CA LYS A 87 0.93 -7.89 9.19
C LYS A 87 0.89 -6.44 8.78
N MET A 88 -0.20 -6.04 8.19
CA MET A 88 -0.45 -4.68 7.79
C MET A 88 -1.94 -4.38 7.98
N GLU A 89 -2.24 -3.23 8.54
CA GLU A 89 -3.57 -2.62 8.48
C GLU A 89 -3.52 -1.46 7.49
N VAL A 90 -4.36 -1.50 6.48
CA VAL A 90 -4.60 -0.35 5.62
C VAL A 90 -5.65 0.52 6.28
N VAL A 91 -5.20 1.66 6.81
CA VAL A 91 -6.03 2.58 7.60
C VAL A 91 -6.79 3.53 6.70
N ARG A 92 -6.11 4.10 5.70
CA ARG A 92 -6.69 5.03 4.74
C ARG A 92 -5.99 4.90 3.40
N LEU A 93 -6.76 4.89 2.32
CA LEU A 93 -6.26 4.87 0.95
C LEU A 93 -6.22 6.29 0.37
N ALA A 94 -5.13 6.62 -0.27
CA ALA A 94 -5.01 7.79 -1.11
C ALA A 94 -5.83 7.59 -2.40
N GLU A 95 -6.33 8.68 -2.93
CA GLU A 95 -7.06 8.68 -4.19
C GLU A 95 -6.09 8.41 -5.35
N LYS A 96 -6.34 7.35 -6.12
CA LYS A 96 -5.57 7.04 -7.31
C LYS A 96 -6.21 7.72 -8.50
N THR A 97 -5.47 8.59 -9.18
CA THR A 97 -5.95 9.27 -10.38
C THR A 97 -5.16 8.83 -11.60
N ALA A 98 -5.81 8.84 -12.76
CA ALA A 98 -5.18 8.59 -14.05
C ALA A 98 -5.67 9.61 -15.08
N LEU A 99 -4.81 9.90 -16.05
CA LEU A 99 -5.17 10.75 -17.19
C LEU A 99 -5.89 9.89 -18.24
N GLU A 100 -7.19 10.11 -18.37
CA GLU A 100 -8.06 9.39 -19.30
C GLU A 100 -8.55 10.27 -20.46
N ALA A 101 -8.95 9.61 -21.54
CA ALA A 101 -9.62 10.30 -22.63
C ALA A 101 -10.94 10.91 -22.15
N PRO A 102 -11.27 12.16 -22.48
CA PRO A 102 -12.46 12.84 -22.00
C PRO A 102 -13.74 12.16 -22.43
N ILE A 103 -14.82 12.38 -21.66
CA ILE A 103 -16.17 11.91 -21.99
C ILE A 103 -16.88 13.02 -22.76
N CYS A 104 -17.51 12.69 -23.87
CA CYS A 104 -18.31 13.62 -24.64
C CYS A 104 -19.48 14.19 -23.83
N PRO A 105 -19.60 15.51 -23.69
CA PRO A 105 -20.69 16.13 -22.92
C PRO A 105 -22.07 15.82 -23.49
N SER A 106 -22.18 15.70 -24.83
CA SER A 106 -23.44 15.47 -25.51
C SER A 106 -23.96 14.05 -25.47
N CYS A 107 -23.10 13.03 -25.70
CA CYS A 107 -23.52 11.64 -25.82
C CYS A 107 -22.93 10.70 -24.77
N LYS A 108 -22.16 11.24 -23.80
CA LYS A 108 -21.54 10.54 -22.67
C LYS A 108 -20.59 9.37 -23.07
N ARG A 109 -20.19 9.31 -24.33
CA ARG A 109 -19.22 8.29 -24.80
C ARG A 109 -17.79 8.82 -24.62
N ARG A 110 -16.86 7.91 -24.34
CA ARG A 110 -15.43 8.21 -24.27
C ARG A 110 -14.93 8.65 -25.66
N MET A 111 -14.27 9.80 -25.72
CA MET A 111 -13.73 10.36 -26.96
C MET A 111 -12.47 9.61 -27.39
N LYS A 112 -12.10 9.73 -28.67
CA LYS A 112 -10.88 9.16 -29.20
C LYS A 112 -9.88 10.26 -29.58
N SER A 113 -8.59 9.95 -29.48
CA SER A 113 -7.54 10.86 -29.95
C SER A 113 -7.76 11.21 -31.43
N ALA A 114 -7.65 12.48 -31.77
CA ALA A 114 -7.78 12.99 -33.14
C ALA A 114 -6.45 12.96 -33.91
N GLY A 115 -5.34 12.69 -33.20
CA GLY A 115 -3.99 12.68 -33.73
C GLY A 115 -3.00 13.34 -32.78
N ARG A 116 -1.71 13.29 -33.10
CA ARG A 116 -0.65 13.90 -32.28
C ARG A 116 -0.88 15.42 -32.23
N GLY A 117 -1.09 15.95 -31.02
CA GLY A 117 -1.32 17.37 -30.80
C GLY A 117 -2.71 17.90 -31.21
N GLN A 118 -3.63 17.03 -31.67
CA GLN A 118 -4.97 17.44 -32.15
C GLN A 118 -6.10 17.20 -31.12
N GLY A 119 -5.74 16.84 -29.89
CA GLY A 119 -6.73 16.61 -28.83
C GLY A 119 -7.58 15.36 -29.03
N TYR A 120 -8.84 15.43 -28.62
CA TYR A 120 -9.80 14.34 -28.65
C TYR A 120 -11.07 14.73 -29.40
N ARG A 121 -11.66 13.77 -30.12
CA ARG A 121 -12.88 13.97 -30.89
C ARG A 121 -13.89 12.86 -30.64
N CYS A 122 -15.14 13.24 -30.43
CA CYS A 122 -16.24 12.30 -30.37
C CYS A 122 -16.59 11.80 -31.78
N LYS A 123 -16.56 10.49 -31.99
CA LYS A 123 -16.89 9.91 -33.32
C LYS A 123 -18.35 10.16 -33.72
N ARG A 124 -19.28 10.25 -32.74
CA ARG A 124 -20.71 10.44 -32.97
C ARG A 124 -21.08 11.93 -33.12
N CYS A 125 -20.73 12.73 -32.13
CA CYS A 125 -21.18 14.13 -32.04
C CYS A 125 -20.21 15.12 -32.68
N LYS A 126 -19.00 14.66 -33.08
CA LYS A 126 -17.93 15.50 -33.63
C LYS A 126 -17.38 16.55 -32.64
N THR A 127 -17.88 16.58 -31.41
CA THR A 127 -17.36 17.45 -30.34
C THR A 127 -15.88 17.25 -30.13
N ILE A 128 -15.13 18.32 -29.89
CA ILE A 128 -13.68 18.32 -29.68
C ILE A 128 -13.38 18.63 -28.22
N ALA A 129 -12.32 18.03 -27.68
CA ALA A 129 -11.76 18.36 -26.38
C ALA A 129 -10.22 18.44 -26.53
N GLU A 130 -9.60 19.38 -25.82
CA GLU A 130 -8.18 19.68 -26.01
C GLU A 130 -7.24 18.65 -25.41
N GLY A 131 -7.61 18.01 -24.30
CA GLY A 131 -6.71 17.13 -23.55
C GLY A 131 -7.37 15.96 -22.84
N LYS A 132 -6.54 15.21 -22.14
CA LYS A 132 -6.98 14.18 -21.20
C LYS A 132 -7.57 14.86 -19.96
N VAL A 133 -8.48 14.14 -19.30
CA VAL A 133 -9.05 14.54 -18.02
C VAL A 133 -8.52 13.65 -16.92
N THR A 134 -8.32 14.20 -15.73
CA THR A 134 -7.99 13.40 -14.54
C THR A 134 -9.25 12.67 -14.09
N ALA A 135 -9.16 11.36 -13.98
CA ALA A 135 -10.24 10.52 -13.49
C ALA A 135 -9.76 9.70 -12.29
N VAL A 136 -10.63 9.53 -11.31
CA VAL A 136 -10.37 8.63 -10.16
C VAL A 136 -10.47 7.19 -10.65
N VAL A 137 -9.46 6.40 -10.31
CA VAL A 137 -9.37 4.98 -10.67
C VAL A 137 -9.63 4.13 -9.44
N PRO A 138 -10.44 3.07 -9.55
CA PRO A 138 -10.65 2.14 -8.44
C PRO A 138 -9.33 1.55 -7.93
N ARG A 139 -9.24 1.36 -6.62
CA ARG A 139 -8.10 0.71 -5.97
C ARG A 139 -8.33 -0.81 -5.94
N GLU A 140 -7.26 -1.57 -6.13
CA GLU A 140 -7.28 -3.04 -6.03
C GLU A 140 -7.09 -3.55 -4.59
N ILE A 141 -6.97 -2.63 -3.63
CA ILE A 141 -6.81 -2.91 -2.22
C ILE A 141 -7.87 -2.15 -1.42
N GLU A 142 -8.37 -2.74 -0.36
CA GLU A 142 -9.35 -2.14 0.56
C GLU A 142 -8.71 -1.80 1.91
N THR A 143 -9.41 -0.98 2.71
CA THR A 143 -9.02 -0.75 4.11
C THR A 143 -9.25 -2.01 4.94
N GLY A 144 -8.38 -2.29 5.90
CA GLY A 144 -8.49 -3.45 6.78
C GLY A 144 -7.17 -4.15 7.05
N PHE A 145 -7.26 -5.29 7.72
CA PHE A 145 -6.11 -6.07 8.15
C PHE A 145 -5.73 -7.16 7.15
N TYR A 146 -4.43 -7.26 6.91
CA TYR A 146 -3.80 -8.28 6.07
C TYR A 146 -2.63 -8.92 6.81
N GLU A 147 -2.41 -10.20 6.63
CA GLU A 147 -1.26 -10.91 7.19
C GLU A 147 -0.60 -11.83 6.17
N VAL A 148 0.68 -12.09 6.39
CA VAL A 148 1.42 -13.05 5.57
C VAL A 148 0.88 -14.46 5.77
N PRO A 149 0.99 -15.35 4.76
CA PRO A 149 0.53 -16.72 4.88
C PRO A 149 1.29 -17.46 6.00
N PRO A 150 0.72 -18.54 6.56
CA PRO A 150 1.32 -19.30 7.68
C PRO A 150 2.76 -19.75 7.41
N CYS A 151 3.09 -20.11 6.17
CA CYS A 151 4.44 -20.54 5.77
C CYS A 151 5.52 -19.44 5.87
N ALA A 152 5.11 -18.17 5.80
CA ALA A 152 6.01 -17.02 5.90
C ALA A 152 5.95 -16.33 7.27
N ARG A 153 5.06 -16.76 8.16
CA ARG A 153 4.90 -16.21 9.49
C ARG A 153 5.94 -16.79 10.44
N ARG A 154 6.61 -15.91 11.19
CA ARG A 154 7.42 -16.39 12.31
C ARG A 154 6.51 -17.08 13.33
N HIS A 155 6.95 -18.20 13.89
CA HIS A 155 6.17 -18.99 14.86
C HIS A 155 5.79 -18.22 16.14
N LEU A 156 6.50 -17.15 16.48
CA LEU A 156 6.19 -16.24 17.59
C LEU A 156 5.20 -15.12 17.22
N SER A 157 4.85 -14.97 15.95
CA SER A 157 3.91 -13.92 15.50
C SER A 157 2.47 -14.36 15.79
N LYS A 158 1.72 -13.54 16.54
CA LYS A 158 0.31 -13.81 16.85
C LYS A 158 -0.54 -13.66 15.58
N PRO A 159 -1.29 -14.69 15.13
CA PRO A 159 -2.18 -14.60 13.96
C PRO A 159 -3.31 -13.60 14.16
N LEU A 160 -3.85 -13.00 13.08
CA LEU A 160 -4.98 -12.08 13.14
C LEU A 160 -6.21 -12.71 13.78
N VAL A 161 -6.51 -13.97 13.49
CA VAL A 161 -7.63 -14.71 14.10
C VAL A 161 -7.56 -14.71 15.63
N ARG A 162 -6.35 -14.72 16.20
CA ARG A 162 -6.12 -14.65 17.65
C ARG A 162 -6.02 -13.23 18.19
N MET A 163 -5.84 -12.23 17.36
CA MET A 163 -5.83 -10.84 17.81
C MET A 163 -7.21 -10.35 18.24
N ARG A 164 -8.27 -10.92 17.66
CA ARG A 164 -9.66 -10.66 18.03
C ARG A 164 -10.14 -11.49 19.22
N ASP A 165 -9.38 -12.51 19.64
CA ASP A 165 -9.70 -13.34 20.79
C ASP A 165 -9.38 -12.57 22.09
N ARG A 166 -10.43 -12.16 22.82
CA ARG A 166 -10.33 -11.49 24.12
C ARG A 166 -10.04 -12.45 25.28
N LYS A 167 -9.88 -13.76 25.03
CA LYS A 167 -9.55 -14.73 26.07
C LYS A 167 -8.14 -14.49 26.55
N ILE A 168 -8.03 -14.10 27.80
CA ILE A 168 -6.77 -14.08 28.54
C ILE A 168 -6.41 -15.54 28.79
N HIS A 169 -5.43 -16.04 28.07
CA HIS A 169 -4.85 -17.33 28.40
C HIS A 169 -3.98 -17.14 29.64
N PRO A 170 -4.23 -17.87 30.74
CA PRO A 170 -3.33 -17.83 31.86
C PRO A 170 -1.92 -18.19 31.37
N SER A 171 -0.96 -17.38 31.71
CA SER A 171 0.46 -17.68 31.52
C SER A 171 0.74 -18.98 32.27
N ARG A 172 1.23 -20.00 31.58
CA ARG A 172 1.83 -21.18 32.22
C ARG A 172 3.21 -20.82 32.68
#